data_21fb5b4ba5aa446bea2ace4037c87017
#
_entry.id   21fb5b4ba5aa446bea2ace4037c87017
#
_cell.length_a   1.000
_cell.length_b   1.000
_cell.length_c   1.000
_cell.angle_alpha   90.00
_cell.angle_beta   90.00
_cell.angle_gamma   90.00
#
_symmetry.space_group_name_H-M   'P 1'
#
loop_
_entity.id
_entity.type
_entity.pdbx_description
1 polymer ?
#
loop_
_entity_poly.entity_id
_entity_poly.type
_entity_poly.pdbx_seq_one_letter_code
_entity_poly.pdbx_strand_id
1 'polypeptide(L)'
;MTATENFITLLDAIKIGMVEKDMLHPLLVDVIQSVNKVTDVEFDSKGEIVKWLIQLNRMGAAEKLSAEDQRQFQFDMDQAYMGFKRSI
;
A
#
# COMPACT_ATOMS: atom_id res chain seq x y z
N MET A 1 -11.35 -11.14 1.33
CA MET A 1 -11.43 -9.66 1.47
C MET A 1 -11.45 -8.99 0.13
N THR A 2 -12.19 -7.90 -0.01
CA THR A 2 -12.20 -7.11 -1.23
C THR A 2 -10.97 -6.21 -1.30
N ALA A 3 -10.65 -5.73 -2.51
CA ALA A 3 -9.55 -4.77 -2.68
C ALA A 3 -9.79 -3.49 -1.88
N THR A 4 -11.04 -3.01 -1.84
CA THR A 4 -11.40 -1.82 -1.08
C THR A 4 -11.11 -2.01 0.41
N GLU A 5 -11.52 -3.14 0.97
CA GLU A 5 -11.26 -3.45 2.38
C GLU A 5 -9.76 -3.52 2.67
N ASN A 6 -8.99 -4.12 1.78
CA ASN A 6 -7.55 -4.22 1.96
C ASN A 6 -6.88 -2.84 1.90
N PHE A 7 -7.32 -1.96 1.01
CA PHE A 7 -6.83 -0.58 0.99
C PHE A 7 -7.14 0.16 2.29
N ILE A 8 -8.37 0.04 2.77
CA ILE A 8 -8.78 0.71 4.01
C ILE A 8 -7.97 0.19 5.19
N THR A 9 -7.77 -1.12 5.27
CA THR A 9 -6.95 -1.72 6.33
C THR A 9 -5.52 -1.18 6.31
N LEU A 10 -4.93 -1.08 5.12
CA LEU A 10 -3.58 -0.54 4.98
C LEU A 10 -3.51 0.93 5.40
N LEU A 11 -4.46 1.74 4.93
CA LEU A 11 -4.50 3.16 5.27
C LEU A 11 -4.69 3.39 6.77
N ASP A 12 -5.57 2.60 7.39
CA ASP A 12 -5.79 2.69 8.84
C ASP A 12 -4.53 2.30 9.61
N ALA A 13 -3.82 1.26 9.17
CA ALA A 13 -2.58 0.83 9.82
C ALA A 13 -1.56 1.96 9.83
N ILE A 14 -1.39 2.65 8.72
CA ILE A 14 -0.47 3.79 8.63
C ILE A 14 -0.91 4.92 9.56
N LYS A 15 -2.20 5.21 9.60
CA LYS A 15 -2.74 6.30 10.43
C LYS A 15 -2.53 6.07 11.92
N ILE A 16 -2.57 4.83 12.36
CA ILE A 16 -2.34 4.51 13.78
C ILE A 16 -0.87 4.29 14.11
N GLY A 17 0.03 4.53 13.14
CA GLY A 17 1.47 4.51 13.40
C GLY A 17 2.16 3.18 13.19
N MET A 18 1.55 2.24 12.48
CA MET A 18 2.24 1.02 12.09
C MET A 18 3.25 1.33 11.00
N VAL A 19 4.53 1.36 11.38
CA VAL A 19 5.61 1.75 10.46
C VAL A 19 6.65 0.66 10.29
N GLU A 20 6.47 -0.49 10.93
CA GLU A 20 7.41 -1.61 10.84
C GLU A 20 7.17 -2.39 9.54
N LYS A 21 8.25 -2.77 8.89
CA LYS A 21 8.20 -3.54 7.64
C LYS A 21 7.37 -4.80 7.79
N ASP A 22 7.54 -5.54 8.89
CA ASP A 22 6.82 -6.80 9.12
C ASP A 22 5.31 -6.62 9.20
N MET A 23 4.86 -5.44 9.63
CA MET A 23 3.43 -5.14 9.72
C MET A 23 2.86 -4.66 8.39
N LEU A 24 3.61 -3.85 7.68
CA LEU A 24 3.14 -3.23 6.44
C LEU A 24 3.23 -4.14 5.22
N HIS A 25 4.27 -4.94 5.14
CA HIS A 25 4.53 -5.77 3.96
C HIS A 25 3.36 -6.71 3.63
N PRO A 26 2.83 -7.49 4.59
CA PRO A 26 1.69 -8.35 4.29
C PRO A 26 0.45 -7.58 3.84
N LEU A 27 0.20 -6.41 4.45
CA LEU A 27 -0.96 -5.60 4.08
C LEU A 27 -0.84 -5.09 2.64
N LEU A 28 0.37 -4.67 2.26
CA LEU A 28 0.61 -4.18 0.91
C LEU A 28 0.51 -5.30 -0.13
N VAL A 29 1.00 -6.50 0.20
CA VAL A 29 0.85 -7.68 -0.66
C VAL A 29 -0.64 -8.00 -0.86
N ASP A 30 -1.43 -7.96 0.19
CA ASP A 30 -2.86 -8.21 0.10
C ASP A 30 -3.55 -7.21 -0.82
N VAL A 31 -3.15 -5.94 -0.73
CA VAL A 31 -3.71 -4.90 -1.60
C VAL A 31 -3.39 -5.19 -3.07
N ILE A 32 -2.12 -5.46 -3.40
CA ILE A 32 -1.74 -5.66 -4.80
C ILE A 32 -2.39 -6.91 -5.39
N GLN A 33 -2.48 -7.98 -4.61
CA GLN A 33 -3.14 -9.21 -5.06
C GLN A 33 -4.63 -9.01 -5.28
N SER A 34 -5.30 -8.29 -4.38
CA SER A 34 -6.73 -8.03 -4.50
C SER A 34 -7.05 -7.15 -5.70
N VAL A 35 -6.22 -6.13 -5.93
CA VAL A 35 -6.38 -5.25 -7.07
C VAL A 35 -6.22 -6.03 -8.37
N ASN A 36 -5.23 -6.90 -8.45
CA ASN A 36 -4.99 -7.71 -9.65
C ASN A 36 -6.14 -8.68 -9.95
N LYS A 37 -6.90 -9.07 -8.94
CA LYS A 37 -8.08 -9.95 -9.14
C LYS A 37 -9.28 -9.23 -9.74
N VAL A 38 -9.44 -7.93 -9.48
CA VAL A 38 -10.63 -7.20 -9.91
C VAL A 38 -10.40 -6.37 -11.15
N THR A 39 -9.14 -6.11 -11.53
CA THR A 39 -8.85 -5.35 -12.73
C THR A 39 -7.50 -5.73 -13.32
N ASP A 40 -7.47 -5.89 -14.63
CA ASP A 40 -6.23 -6.04 -15.40
C ASP A 40 -5.73 -4.70 -15.92
N VAL A 41 -6.53 -3.66 -15.75
CA VAL A 41 -6.22 -2.34 -16.29
C VAL A 41 -5.26 -1.61 -15.37
N GLU A 42 -4.22 -1.01 -15.95
CA GLU A 42 -3.36 -0.10 -15.23
C GLU A 42 -4.16 1.13 -14.86
N PHE A 43 -4.06 1.56 -13.62
CA PHE A 43 -4.64 2.82 -13.18
C PHE A 43 -3.54 3.74 -12.67
N ASP A 44 -3.87 5.02 -12.60
CA ASP A 44 -2.93 6.02 -12.09
C ASP A 44 -2.49 5.61 -10.68
N SER A 45 -1.20 5.67 -10.43
CA SER A 45 -0.60 5.36 -9.14
C SER A 45 -0.50 3.87 -8.78
N LYS A 46 -0.90 2.94 -9.68
CA LYS A 46 -0.66 1.51 -9.43
C LYS A 46 0.83 1.24 -9.27
N GLY A 47 1.65 1.91 -10.05
CA GLY A 47 3.11 1.81 -9.94
C GLY A 47 3.64 2.21 -8.58
N GLU A 48 2.96 3.09 -7.88
CA GLU A 48 3.37 3.50 -6.53
C GLU A 48 3.23 2.35 -5.53
N ILE A 49 2.20 1.52 -5.68
CA ILE A 49 2.02 0.35 -4.83
C ILE A 49 3.20 -0.62 -5.02
N VAL A 50 3.54 -0.89 -6.28
CA VAL A 50 4.64 -1.79 -6.60
C VAL A 50 5.97 -1.22 -6.12
N LYS A 51 6.19 0.06 -6.29
CA LYS A 51 7.40 0.75 -5.86
C LYS A 51 7.61 0.60 -4.35
N TRP A 52 6.55 0.82 -3.55
CA TRP A 52 6.63 0.67 -2.11
C TRP A 52 6.83 -0.78 -1.69
N LEU A 53 6.22 -1.72 -2.41
CA LEU A 53 6.45 -3.15 -2.14
C LEU A 53 7.92 -3.50 -2.31
N ILE A 54 8.56 -3.02 -3.38
CA ILE A 54 9.98 -3.23 -3.62
C ILE A 54 10.81 -2.60 -2.51
N GLN A 55 10.47 -1.38 -2.11
CA GLN A 55 11.19 -0.68 -1.06
C GLN A 55 11.09 -1.40 0.29
N LEU A 56 9.91 -1.88 0.64
CA LEU A 56 9.72 -2.66 1.86
C LEU A 56 10.51 -3.96 1.83
N ASN A 57 10.60 -4.60 0.66
CA ASN A 57 11.38 -5.83 0.52
C ASN A 57 12.87 -5.61 0.77
N ARG A 58 13.37 -4.41 0.55
CA ARG A 58 14.78 -4.06 0.79
C ARG A 58 15.08 -3.76 2.25
N MET A 59 14.06 -3.55 3.06
CA MET A 59 14.23 -3.25 4.48
C MET A 59 14.44 -4.53 5.28
N GLY A 60 15.19 -4.43 6.38
CA GLY A 60 15.30 -5.53 7.32
C GLY A 60 13.99 -5.73 8.06
N ALA A 61 13.75 -6.94 8.58
CA ALA A 61 12.48 -7.32 9.18
C ALA A 61 12.01 -6.37 10.30
N ALA A 62 12.94 -5.86 11.09
CA ALA A 62 12.64 -4.97 12.20
C ALA A 62 12.77 -3.48 11.85
N GLU A 63 13.07 -3.15 10.61
CA GLU A 63 13.20 -1.76 10.22
C GLU A 63 11.84 -1.06 10.19
N LYS A 64 11.89 0.24 10.47
CA LYS A 64 10.71 1.08 10.46
C LYS A 64 10.87 2.18 9.42
N LEU A 65 9.76 2.63 8.86
CA LEU A 65 9.77 3.80 8.01
C LEU A 65 10.10 5.04 8.85
N SER A 66 10.87 5.95 8.28
CA SER A 66 11.09 7.26 8.89
C SER A 66 9.76 8.04 8.88
N ALA A 67 9.68 9.12 9.67
CA ALA A 67 8.50 9.97 9.68
C ALA A 67 8.19 10.53 8.29
N GLU A 68 9.24 10.88 7.55
CA GLU A 68 9.11 11.38 6.19
C GLU A 68 8.57 10.30 5.25
N ASP A 69 9.14 9.10 5.32
CA ASP A 69 8.69 7.98 4.50
C ASP A 69 7.26 7.55 4.85
N GLN A 70 6.91 7.60 6.13
CA GLN A 70 5.54 7.31 6.56
C GLN A 70 4.53 8.25 5.91
N ARG A 71 4.85 9.54 5.89
CA ARG A 71 3.99 10.54 5.25
C ARG A 71 3.88 10.32 3.75
N GLN A 72 5.00 10.04 3.10
CA GLN A 72 5.02 9.77 1.67
C GLN A 72 4.25 8.50 1.33
N PHE A 73 4.43 7.46 2.12
CA PHE A 73 3.70 6.20 1.95
C PHE A 73 2.19 6.42 2.05
N GLN A 74 1.77 7.14 3.08
CA GLN A 74 0.35 7.44 3.26
C GLN A 74 -0.22 8.22 2.08
N PHE A 75 0.50 9.25 1.64
CA PHE A 75 0.08 10.04 0.48
C PHE A 75 -0.02 9.18 -0.77
N ASP A 76 1.00 8.38 -1.04
CA ASP A 76 1.03 7.53 -2.23
C ASP A 76 -0.10 6.49 -2.21
N MET A 77 -0.38 5.92 -1.05
CA MET A 77 -1.46 4.93 -0.92
C MET A 77 -2.84 5.58 -1.03
N ASP A 78 -3.02 6.80 -0.52
CA ASP A 78 -4.26 7.55 -0.72
C ASP A 78 -4.49 7.82 -2.21
N GLN A 79 -3.45 8.21 -2.94
CA GLN A 79 -3.55 8.44 -4.38
C GLN A 79 -3.84 7.14 -5.14
N ALA A 80 -3.23 6.05 -4.74
CA ALA A 80 -3.47 4.74 -5.34
C ALA A 80 -4.91 4.31 -5.13
N TYR A 81 -5.45 4.53 -3.95
CA TYR A 81 -6.84 4.20 -3.64
C TYR A 81 -7.80 5.01 -4.50
N MET A 82 -7.55 6.30 -4.66
CA MET A 82 -8.37 7.15 -5.53
C MET A 82 -8.31 6.70 -6.98
N GLY A 83 -7.11 6.37 -7.47
CA GLY A 83 -6.92 5.87 -8.82
C GLY A 83 -7.65 4.55 -9.03
N PHE A 84 -7.59 3.66 -8.06
CA PHE A 84 -8.29 2.39 -8.10
C PHE A 84 -9.81 2.60 -8.18
N LYS A 85 -10.36 3.47 -7.36
CA LYS A 85 -11.80 3.76 -7.36
C LYS A 85 -12.28 4.33 -8.68
N ARG A 86 -11.44 5.11 -9.36
CA ARG A 86 -11.79 5.67 -10.67
C ARG A 86 -11.78 4.64 -11.79
N SER A 87 -11.03 3.55 -11.62
CA SER A 87 -10.89 2.55 -12.68
C SER A 87 -11.91 1.43 -12.63
N ILE A 88 -12.74 1.38 -11.61
CA ILE A 88 -13.75 0.34 -11.48
C ILE A 88 -15.17 0.88 -11.59
#